data_397e3e239e9bd6f57d252c47d9102a53
#
_entry.id   397e3e239e9bd6f57d252c47d9102a53
#
_cell.length_a   1.000
_cell.length_b   1.000
_cell.length_c   1.000
_cell.angle_alpha   90.00
_cell.angle_beta   90.00
_cell.angle_gamma   90.00
#
_symmetry.space_group_name_H-M   'P 1'
#
loop_
_entity.id
_entity.type
_entity.pdbx_description
1 polymer ?
#
loop_
_entity_poly.entity_id
_entity_poly.type
_entity_poly.pdbx_seq_one_letter_code
_entity_poly.pdbx_strand_id
1 'polypeptide(L)'
;MSKTFSRILARKKVMSNDGMLIGSVRNVMVDLTTGQVIDLIVKPDDTFRTDGYRMDGDRMFVPFEAVKDIKDYIVVDRYLLKR
;
A
#
# COMPACT_ATOMS: atom_id res chain seq x y z
N MET A 1 13.48 5.21 10.72
CA MET A 1 12.02 5.06 10.74
C MET A 1 11.60 4.27 11.95
N SER A 2 10.64 4.73 12.64
CA SER A 2 10.23 4.08 13.87
C SER A 2 9.33 2.89 13.58
N LYS A 3 9.46 1.90 14.45
CA LYS A 3 8.56 0.73 14.41
C LYS A 3 7.12 1.13 14.66
N THR A 4 6.92 2.24 15.40
CA THR A 4 5.58 2.74 15.70
C THR A 4 4.84 3.13 14.42
N PHE A 5 5.53 3.81 13.51
CA PHE A 5 4.91 4.19 12.24
C PHE A 5 4.51 2.96 11.42
N SER A 6 5.41 1.99 11.29
CA SER A 6 5.10 0.75 10.58
C SER A 6 3.93 0.02 11.23
N ARG A 7 3.89 0.00 12.57
CA ARG A 7 2.84 -0.68 13.29
C ARG A 7 1.48 -0.01 13.09
N ILE A 8 1.47 1.32 13.02
CA ILE A 8 0.24 2.08 12.78
C ILE A 8 -0.37 1.71 11.42
N LEU A 9 0.48 1.58 10.41
CA LEU A 9 0.02 1.27 9.05
C LEU A 9 -0.21 -0.22 8.82
N ALA A 10 0.43 -1.08 9.61
CA ALA A 10 0.38 -2.52 9.40
C ALA A 10 -1.04 -3.03 9.54
N ARG A 11 -1.43 -3.91 8.62
CA ARG A 11 -2.74 -4.57 8.59
C ARG A 11 -3.92 -3.66 8.31
N LYS A 12 -3.71 -2.39 8.04
CA LYS A 12 -4.80 -1.55 7.57
C LYS A 12 -5.24 -2.04 6.19
N LYS A 13 -6.54 -1.99 5.97
CA LYS A 13 -7.08 -2.30 4.64
C LYS A 13 -6.71 -1.19 3.68
N VAL A 14 -6.47 -1.57 2.43
CA VAL A 14 -6.17 -0.64 1.35
C VAL A 14 -7.33 -0.70 0.37
N MET A 15 -7.94 0.45 0.11
CA MET A 15 -9.07 0.57 -0.80
C MET A 15 -8.76 1.60 -1.86
N SER A 16 -9.31 1.41 -3.04
CA SER A 16 -9.20 2.41 -4.09
C SER A 16 -10.18 3.55 -3.84
N ASN A 17 -9.92 4.67 -4.51
CA ASN A 17 -10.78 5.84 -4.39
C ASN A 17 -12.18 5.61 -4.98
N ASP A 18 -12.39 4.53 -5.71
CA ASP A 18 -13.71 4.14 -6.21
C ASP A 18 -14.33 2.99 -5.39
N GLY A 19 -13.79 2.73 -4.20
CA GLY A 19 -14.41 1.80 -3.25
C GLY A 19 -14.04 0.34 -3.41
N MET A 20 -13.05 0.01 -4.22
CA MET A 20 -12.63 -1.37 -4.40
C MET A 20 -11.62 -1.78 -3.32
N LEU A 21 -11.84 -2.91 -2.68
CA LEU A 21 -10.87 -3.46 -1.73
C LEU A 21 -9.68 -4.02 -2.48
N ILE A 22 -8.49 -3.51 -2.16
CA ILE A 22 -7.26 -3.95 -2.81
C ILE A 22 -6.56 -5.02 -1.98
N GLY A 23 -6.45 -4.81 -0.68
CA GLY A 23 -5.79 -5.77 0.18
C GLY A 23 -5.51 -5.17 1.54
N SER A 24 -4.45 -5.64 2.18
CA SER A 24 -4.05 -5.10 3.49
C SER A 24 -2.54 -4.89 3.53
N VAL A 25 -2.13 -3.85 4.24
CA VAL A 25 -0.70 -3.53 4.39
C VAL A 25 -0.03 -4.59 5.24
N ARG A 26 1.11 -5.09 4.75
CA ARG A 26 1.93 -6.05 5.48
C ARG A 26 3.24 -5.45 5.93
N ASN A 27 3.74 -4.47 5.17
CA ASN A 27 5.01 -3.84 5.49
C ASN A 27 5.08 -2.49 4.80
N VAL A 28 6.13 -1.74 5.11
CA VAL A 28 6.36 -0.42 4.56
C VAL A 28 7.82 -0.34 4.14
N MET A 29 8.07 0.14 2.93
CA MET A 29 9.43 0.37 2.45
C MET A 29 9.79 1.83 2.67
N VAL A 30 10.92 2.08 3.32
CA VAL A 30 11.35 3.41 3.73
C VAL A 30 12.74 3.68 3.16
N ASP A 31 12.93 4.91 2.69
CA ASP A 31 14.26 5.39 2.30
C ASP A 31 15.03 5.75 3.57
N LEU A 32 16.11 5.05 3.84
CA LEU A 32 16.88 5.26 5.06
C LEU A 32 17.61 6.60 5.09
N THR A 33 17.85 7.19 3.93
CA THR A 33 18.54 8.48 3.85
C THR A 33 17.62 9.63 4.24
N THR A 34 16.38 9.60 3.76
CA THR A 34 15.42 10.70 3.98
C THR A 34 14.38 10.39 5.03
N GLY A 35 14.20 9.11 5.38
CA GLY A 35 13.14 8.69 6.28
C GLY A 35 11.76 8.65 5.63
N GLN A 36 11.67 8.88 4.33
CA GLN A 36 10.40 8.92 3.64
C GLN A 36 9.91 7.53 3.26
N VAL A 37 8.61 7.33 3.31
CA VAL A 37 7.97 6.11 2.86
C VAL A 37 7.98 6.10 1.33
N ILE A 38 8.49 5.03 0.74
CA ILE A 38 8.55 4.87 -0.71
C ILE A 38 7.36 4.07 -1.20
N ASP A 39 7.15 2.89 -0.61
CA ASP A 39 6.10 1.97 -1.02
C ASP A 39 5.41 1.36 0.20
N LEU A 40 4.16 1.01 0.01
CA LEU A 40 3.47 0.10 0.92
C LEU A 40 3.57 -1.30 0.32
N ILE A 41 3.85 -2.27 1.16
CA ILE A 41 3.88 -3.67 0.75
C ILE A 41 2.55 -4.27 1.17
N VAL A 42 1.75 -4.62 0.19
CA VAL A 42 0.34 -4.99 0.38
C VAL A 42 0.14 -6.45 0.01
N LYS A 43 -0.58 -7.17 0.85
CA LYS A 43 -1.07 -8.48 0.46
C LYS A 43 -2.41 -8.28 -0.22
N PRO A 44 -2.52 -8.56 -1.53
CA PRO A 44 -3.77 -8.34 -2.26
C PRO A 44 -4.89 -9.23 -1.71
N ASP A 45 -6.10 -8.70 -1.73
CA ASP A 45 -7.28 -9.50 -1.44
C ASP A 45 -7.49 -10.51 -2.56
N ASP A 46 -8.11 -11.65 -2.23
CA ASP A 46 -8.33 -12.71 -3.21
C ASP A 46 -9.19 -12.25 -4.38
N THR A 47 -10.03 -11.25 -4.15
CA THR A 47 -10.91 -10.72 -5.18
C THR A 47 -10.25 -9.67 -6.05
N PHE A 48 -9.05 -9.20 -5.68
CA PHE A 48 -8.37 -8.15 -6.44
C PHE A 48 -7.46 -8.75 -7.49
N ARG A 49 -7.60 -8.27 -8.72
CA ARG A 49 -6.77 -8.74 -9.82
C ARG A 49 -5.45 -7.98 -9.81
N THR A 50 -4.35 -8.73 -9.78
CA THR A 50 -3.02 -8.14 -9.65
C THR A 50 -2.30 -7.99 -10.99
N ASP A 51 -2.97 -8.27 -12.09
CA ASP A 51 -2.37 -8.20 -13.43
C ASP A 51 -1.87 -6.78 -13.72
N GLY A 52 -0.61 -6.67 -14.11
CA GLY A 52 -0.03 -5.38 -14.47
C GLY A 52 0.47 -4.54 -13.32
N TYR A 53 0.37 -5.01 -12.09
CA TYR A 53 0.91 -4.30 -10.93
C TYR A 53 2.28 -4.86 -10.55
N ARG A 54 3.07 -4.04 -9.82
CA ARG A 54 4.38 -4.48 -9.37
C ARG A 54 4.21 -5.51 -8.25
N MET A 55 4.67 -6.71 -8.48
CA MET A 55 4.53 -7.82 -7.54
C MET A 55 5.90 -8.38 -7.15
N ASP A 56 5.98 -8.89 -5.94
CA ASP A 56 7.11 -9.71 -5.48
C ASP A 56 6.49 -10.90 -4.77
N GLY A 57 6.44 -12.04 -5.46
CA GLY A 57 5.73 -13.21 -4.97
C GLY A 57 4.25 -12.90 -4.81
N ASP A 58 3.74 -13.04 -3.59
CA ASP A 58 2.33 -12.76 -3.28
C ASP A 58 2.12 -11.35 -2.71
N ARG A 59 3.13 -10.48 -2.80
CA ARG A 59 3.04 -9.12 -2.29
C ARG A 59 3.01 -8.12 -3.43
N MET A 60 2.19 -7.08 -3.28
CA MET A 60 2.05 -6.01 -4.26
C MET A 60 2.68 -4.75 -3.70
N PHE A 61 3.43 -4.04 -4.56
CA PHE A 61 4.01 -2.75 -4.18
C PHE A 61 3.05 -1.63 -4.57
N VAL A 62 2.67 -0.83 -3.59
CA VAL A 62 1.83 0.34 -3.81
C VAL A 62 2.67 1.58 -3.57
N PRO A 63 2.94 2.40 -4.60
CA PRO A 63 3.74 3.60 -4.40
C PRO A 63 3.04 4.55 -3.43
N PHE A 64 3.79 5.12 -2.51
CA PHE A 64 3.19 5.97 -1.48
C PHE A 64 2.54 7.21 -2.09
N GLU A 65 3.02 7.65 -3.25
CA GLU A 65 2.41 8.77 -3.95
C GLU A 65 0.97 8.49 -4.39
N ALA A 66 0.57 7.22 -4.45
CA ALA A 66 -0.80 6.85 -4.77
C ALA A 66 -1.74 6.99 -3.56
N VAL A 67 -1.19 7.14 -2.36
CA VAL A 67 -2.00 7.25 -1.14
C VAL A 67 -2.64 8.63 -1.10
N LYS A 68 -3.98 8.65 -1.01
CA LYS A 68 -4.75 9.89 -0.96
C LYS A 68 -5.19 10.23 0.44
N ASP A 69 -5.43 9.22 1.28
CA ASP A 69 -5.90 9.46 2.63
C ASP A 69 -5.57 8.24 3.50
N ILE A 70 -5.40 8.47 4.78
CA ILE A 70 -5.15 7.42 5.76
C ILE A 70 -6.14 7.64 6.89
N LYS A 71 -7.07 6.71 7.00
CA LYS A 71 -8.11 6.71 8.04
C LYS A 71 -8.03 5.37 8.76
N ASP A 72 -9.17 4.79 9.10
CA ASP A 72 -9.22 3.40 9.56
C ASP A 72 -8.76 2.46 8.46
N TYR A 73 -8.82 2.91 7.22
CA TYR A 73 -8.29 2.23 6.05
C TYR A 73 -7.52 3.26 5.20
N ILE A 74 -6.71 2.75 4.29
CA ILE A 74 -5.88 3.59 3.41
C ILE A 74 -6.58 3.70 2.07
N VAL A 75 -6.76 4.93 1.60
CA VAL A 75 -7.37 5.19 0.29
C VAL A 75 -6.27 5.50 -0.71
N VAL A 76 -6.27 4.80 -1.84
CA VAL A 76 -5.29 5.00 -2.89
C VAL A 76 -5.98 5.33 -4.20
N ASP A 77 -5.27 6.06 -5.07
CA ASP A 77 -5.74 6.35 -6.41
C ASP A 77 -5.35 5.21 -7.33
N ARG A 78 -6.34 4.53 -7.89
CA ARG A 78 -6.10 3.38 -8.77
C ARG A 78 -5.21 3.71 -9.96
N TYR A 79 -5.35 4.91 -10.48
CA TYR A 79 -4.59 5.31 -11.67
C TYR A 79 -3.10 5.47 -11.38
N LEU A 80 -2.74 5.66 -10.13
CA LEU A 80 -1.34 5.81 -9.73
C LEU A 80 -0.70 4.50 -9.28
N LEU A 81 -1.45 3.41 -9.21
CA LEU A 81 -0.92 2.14 -8.72
C LEU A 81 0.05 1.48 -9.69
N LYS A 82 -0.14 1.68 -10.97
CA LYS A 82 0.68 1.05 -12.02
C LYS A 82 1.80 1.98 -12.48
N ARG A 83 2.68 2.36 -11.56
CA ARG A 83 3.74 3.31 -11.87
C ARG A 83 5.12 2.66 -11.97
#